data_99129572066f782924b4e4bc6310e71e
#
_entry.id   99129572066f782924b4e4bc6310e71e
#
_cell.length_a   1.000
_cell.length_b   1.000
_cell.length_c   1.000
_cell.angle_alpha   90.00
_cell.angle_beta   90.00
_cell.angle_gamma   90.00
#
_symmetry.space_group_name_H-M   'P 1'
#
loop_
_entity.id
_entity.type
_entity.pdbx_description
1 polymer ?
#
loop_
_entity_poly.entity_id
_entity_poly.type
_entity_poly.pdbx_seq_one_letter_code
_entity_poly.pdbx_strand_id
1 'polypeptide(L)'
;MTPSSCVADRKYIRNRTDSFVADMKLRVAPYAAVIVVFVLIWAISHDYVRIRQRARDVLGMESAAQFKLKFQSITPPPQCNLSKNCPPDHFAIHMQSGAANVVGPKICFDGKIIMSHVLNNVGPGLNIVVVNSENGAVDRCGYLNMKDGVPEDILAYLKEIKPGEIVIVASFDDATTKMTKEMREIFVGMGSALIESVRYRDNWVFAGRGGAASRSSFEKRSANDDASNLYDGWPVAVEVGGCFPRSS
;
A
#
# COMPACT_ATOMS: atom_id res chain seq x y z
N MET A 1 -2.68 24.49 0.82
CA MET A 1 -2.48 23.41 1.81
C MET A 1 -1.95 22.20 1.04
N THR A 2 -0.68 21.89 1.20
CA THR A 2 -0.04 20.75 0.54
C THR A 2 -0.51 19.46 1.17
N PRO A 3 -0.77 18.38 0.43
CA PRO A 3 -1.21 17.10 1.00
C PRO A 3 -0.10 16.56 1.89
N SER A 4 -0.47 16.21 3.13
CA SER A 4 0.40 15.51 4.07
C SER A 4 0.89 14.23 3.43
N SER A 5 2.15 14.21 3.05
CA SER A 5 2.80 13.00 2.56
C SER A 5 3.01 12.05 3.74
N CYS A 6 2.59 10.80 3.62
CA CYS A 6 2.96 9.73 4.53
C CYS A 6 4.47 9.46 4.39
N VAL A 7 5.28 10.26 5.05
CA VAL A 7 6.73 10.09 5.07
C VAL A 7 7.08 9.25 6.29
N ALA A 8 7.73 8.13 6.06
CA ALA A 8 8.29 7.33 7.14
C ALA A 8 9.29 8.19 7.93
N ASP A 9 9.07 8.28 9.25
CA ASP A 9 9.91 9.05 10.15
C ASP A 9 11.30 8.41 10.21
N ARG A 10 12.28 9.10 9.61
CA ARG A 10 13.66 8.64 9.42
C ARG A 10 14.48 8.89 10.67
N LYS A 11 14.14 8.27 11.80
CA LYS A 11 14.88 8.46 13.05
C LYS A 11 15.69 7.27 13.56
N TYR A 12 15.84 6.20 12.80
CA TYR A 12 16.65 5.08 13.31
C TYR A 12 17.45 4.33 12.24
N ILE A 13 18.39 5.01 11.54
CA ILE A 13 19.54 4.36 10.92
C ILE A 13 20.71 5.35 10.93
N ARG A 14 21.51 5.30 11.97
CA ARG A 14 22.88 5.80 11.94
C ARG A 14 23.77 4.71 12.52
N ASN A 15 24.53 4.07 11.67
CA ASN A 15 25.93 3.66 11.86
C ASN A 15 26.27 2.47 10.96
N ARG A 16 26.98 2.73 9.91
CA ARG A 16 28.27 2.10 9.56
C ARG A 16 28.65 2.40 8.12
N THR A 17 29.39 3.45 7.94
CA THR A 17 30.24 3.60 6.77
C THR A 17 31.67 3.64 7.26
N ASP A 18 32.38 2.53 7.13
CA ASP A 18 33.82 2.52 7.17
C ASP A 18 34.37 1.73 5.98
N SER A 19 35.11 2.49 5.19
CA SER A 19 36.27 2.12 4.41
C SER A 19 36.20 0.92 3.45
N PHE A 20 36.21 1.22 2.17
CA PHE A 20 37.08 0.53 1.20
C PHE A 20 37.38 1.49 0.04
N VAL A 21 38.41 2.30 0.20
CA VAL A 21 39.14 2.91 -0.92
C VAL A 21 40.18 1.91 -1.32
N ALA A 22 39.92 1.13 -2.35
CA ALA A 22 40.88 0.28 -2.99
C ALA A 22 41.12 0.79 -4.42
N ASP A 23 42.34 1.20 -4.62
CA ASP A 23 43.13 1.55 -5.78
C ASP A 23 42.65 0.88 -7.10
N MET A 24 41.96 1.64 -7.95
CA MET A 24 41.48 1.18 -9.25
C MET A 24 42.27 1.92 -10.34
N LYS A 25 43.42 1.36 -10.76
CA LYS A 25 44.11 1.77 -12.00
C LYS A 25 43.18 1.49 -13.20
N LEU A 26 42.48 2.52 -13.64
CA LEU A 26 41.56 2.50 -14.74
C LEU A 26 42.26 2.23 -16.06
N ARG A 27 42.14 1.04 -16.62
CA ARG A 27 42.46 0.76 -18.03
C ARG A 27 41.29 1.28 -18.90
N VAL A 28 41.43 2.52 -19.37
CA VAL A 28 40.38 3.28 -20.07
C VAL A 28 40.06 2.74 -21.47
N ALA A 29 40.99 2.04 -22.11
CA ALA A 29 40.88 1.61 -23.50
C ALA A 29 39.67 0.68 -23.84
N PRO A 30 39.32 -0.36 -23.05
CA PRO A 30 38.19 -1.23 -23.40
C PRO A 30 36.83 -0.55 -23.20
N TYR A 31 36.72 0.42 -22.30
CA TYR A 31 35.44 1.11 -22.03
C TYR A 31 35.06 2.13 -23.11
N ALA A 32 36.04 2.75 -23.78
CA ALA A 32 35.78 3.69 -24.87
C ALA A 32 35.10 2.98 -26.06
N ALA A 33 35.54 1.77 -26.40
CA ALA A 33 34.93 0.98 -27.47
C ALA A 33 33.48 0.59 -27.14
N VAL A 34 33.23 0.20 -25.89
CA VAL A 34 31.86 -0.14 -25.42
C VAL A 34 30.95 1.08 -25.45
N ILE A 35 31.42 2.24 -25.03
CA ILE A 35 30.64 3.50 -25.06
C ILE A 35 30.30 3.87 -26.53
N VAL A 36 31.26 3.75 -27.45
CA VAL A 36 31.00 4.04 -28.86
C VAL A 36 29.93 3.11 -29.45
N VAL A 37 29.97 1.82 -29.10
CA VAL A 37 28.96 0.85 -29.55
C VAL A 37 27.57 1.20 -28.97
N PHE A 38 27.47 1.57 -27.69
CA PHE A 38 26.21 1.99 -27.10
C PHE A 38 25.65 3.29 -27.73
N VAL A 39 26.52 4.26 -28.04
CA VAL A 39 26.11 5.51 -28.71
C VAL A 39 25.62 5.19 -30.12
N LEU A 40 26.28 4.31 -30.85
CA LEU A 40 25.83 3.90 -32.20
C LEU A 40 24.51 3.15 -32.16
N ILE A 41 24.31 2.21 -31.24
CA ILE A 41 23.04 1.52 -31.06
C ILE A 41 21.93 2.50 -30.69
N TRP A 42 22.22 3.46 -29.80
CA TRP A 42 21.26 4.49 -29.40
C TRP A 42 20.87 5.40 -30.58
N ALA A 43 21.86 5.85 -31.40
CA ALA A 43 21.64 6.68 -32.58
C ALA A 43 20.79 5.92 -33.63
N ILE A 44 21.13 4.65 -33.92
CA ILE A 44 20.38 3.81 -34.87
C ILE A 44 18.93 3.60 -34.36
N SER A 45 18.76 3.33 -33.07
CA SER A 45 17.44 3.15 -32.46
C SER A 45 16.60 4.43 -32.54
N HIS A 46 17.22 5.59 -32.31
CA HIS A 46 16.55 6.88 -32.39
C HIS A 46 16.11 7.23 -33.82
N ASP A 47 16.95 6.94 -34.82
CA ASP A 47 16.60 7.18 -36.21
C ASP A 47 15.54 6.17 -36.72
N TYR A 48 15.59 4.92 -36.26
CA TYR A 48 14.55 3.92 -36.57
C TYR A 48 13.18 4.32 -36.04
N VAL A 49 13.10 4.88 -34.82
CA VAL A 49 11.85 5.40 -34.25
C VAL A 49 11.32 6.59 -35.06
N ARG A 50 12.19 7.53 -35.47
CA ARG A 50 11.81 8.67 -36.34
C ARG A 50 11.31 8.26 -37.71
N ILE A 51 11.98 7.29 -38.36
CA ILE A 51 11.57 6.77 -39.67
C ILE A 51 10.22 6.06 -39.54
N ARG A 52 10.02 5.29 -38.48
CA ARG A 52 8.75 4.59 -38.22
C ARG A 52 7.59 5.55 -37.92
N GLN A 53 7.85 6.69 -37.28
CA GLN A 53 6.84 7.75 -37.09
C GLN A 53 6.49 8.43 -38.41
N ARG A 54 7.50 8.85 -39.23
CA ARG A 54 7.27 9.46 -40.55
C ARG A 54 6.53 8.50 -41.51
N ALA A 55 6.84 7.22 -41.48
CA ALA A 55 6.14 6.23 -42.29
C ALA A 55 4.66 6.08 -41.89
N ARG A 56 4.33 6.22 -40.59
CA ARG A 56 2.93 6.21 -40.12
C ARG A 56 2.18 7.46 -40.56
N ASP A 57 2.82 8.62 -40.48
CA ASP A 57 2.23 9.90 -40.87
C ASP A 57 1.93 9.95 -42.36
N VAL A 58 2.83 9.40 -43.20
CA VAL A 58 2.67 9.35 -44.67
C VAL A 58 1.64 8.31 -45.14
N LEU A 59 1.51 7.20 -44.39
CA LEU A 59 0.58 6.11 -44.74
C LEU A 59 -0.86 6.31 -44.21
N GLY A 60 -1.15 7.47 -43.61
CA GLY A 60 -2.50 7.77 -43.14
C GLY A 60 -3.03 6.81 -42.04
N MET A 61 -2.13 6.13 -41.32
CA MET A 61 -2.53 5.18 -40.25
C MET A 61 -2.94 5.85 -38.93
N GLU A 62 -3.33 7.13 -38.99
CA GLU A 62 -3.89 7.85 -37.81
C GLU A 62 -5.26 7.35 -37.36
N SER A 63 -5.96 6.63 -38.23
CA SER A 63 -7.36 6.27 -37.98
C SER A 63 -7.56 5.20 -36.89
N ALA A 64 -6.60 4.31 -36.66
CA ALA A 64 -6.77 3.21 -35.70
C ALA A 64 -6.58 3.64 -34.25
N ALA A 65 -5.71 4.60 -33.96
CA ALA A 65 -5.50 5.12 -32.61
C ALA A 65 -6.60 6.13 -32.21
N GLN A 66 -7.01 7.02 -33.13
CA GLN A 66 -8.14 7.93 -32.91
C GLN A 66 -9.49 7.19 -32.87
N PHE A 67 -9.67 6.11 -33.62
CA PHE A 67 -10.86 5.28 -33.54
C PHE A 67 -10.96 4.52 -32.22
N LYS A 68 -9.84 4.08 -31.66
CA LYS A 68 -9.78 3.45 -30.33
C LYS A 68 -10.06 4.42 -29.17
N LEU A 69 -9.69 5.69 -29.33
CA LEU A 69 -9.97 6.75 -28.34
C LEU A 69 -11.45 7.16 -28.32
N LYS A 70 -12.20 6.96 -29.39
CA LYS A 70 -13.61 7.37 -29.51
C LYS A 70 -14.60 6.35 -28.93
N PHE A 71 -14.14 5.13 -28.58
CA PHE A 71 -14.97 4.06 -28.02
C PHE A 71 -14.55 3.61 -26.60
N GLN A 72 -13.57 4.26 -25.99
CA GLN A 72 -13.39 4.08 -24.54
C GLN A 72 -14.50 4.90 -23.85
N SER A 73 -15.45 4.17 -23.30
CA SER A 73 -16.46 4.73 -22.40
C SER A 73 -15.75 5.65 -21.39
N ILE A 74 -16.25 6.88 -21.27
CA ILE A 74 -15.72 7.97 -20.42
C ILE A 74 -15.84 7.63 -18.91
N THR A 75 -16.05 6.39 -18.55
CA THR A 75 -16.01 5.97 -17.15
C THR A 75 -14.54 5.75 -16.75
N PRO A 76 -14.04 6.54 -15.80
CA PRO A 76 -12.70 6.30 -15.27
C PRO A 76 -12.60 4.85 -14.76
N PRO A 77 -11.43 4.21 -14.87
CA PRO A 77 -11.25 2.86 -14.37
C PRO A 77 -11.63 2.83 -12.87
N PRO A 78 -12.24 1.72 -12.40
CA PRO A 78 -12.64 1.59 -11.01
C PRO A 78 -11.45 1.84 -10.08
N GLN A 79 -11.69 2.66 -9.06
CA GLN A 79 -10.67 3.03 -8.09
C GLN A 79 -10.27 1.80 -7.24
N CYS A 80 -9.03 1.77 -6.76
CA CYS A 80 -8.49 0.71 -5.91
C CYS A 80 -8.65 -0.72 -6.48
N ASN A 81 -8.67 -0.89 -7.82
CA ASN A 81 -8.89 -2.16 -8.51
C ASN A 81 -10.21 -2.85 -8.16
N LEU A 82 -11.23 -2.09 -7.76
CA LEU A 82 -12.55 -2.63 -7.53
C LEU A 82 -13.20 -3.04 -8.87
N SER A 83 -14.15 -3.96 -8.82
CA SER A 83 -14.90 -4.39 -10.03
C SER A 83 -15.87 -3.32 -10.55
N LYS A 84 -16.25 -2.35 -9.72
CA LYS A 84 -17.20 -1.28 -10.02
C LYS A 84 -16.77 0.04 -9.38
N ASN A 85 -17.18 1.16 -9.97
CA ASN A 85 -17.05 2.47 -9.35
C ASN A 85 -17.97 2.59 -8.15
N CYS A 86 -17.49 3.23 -7.10
CA CYS A 86 -18.28 3.51 -5.91
C CYS A 86 -19.28 4.66 -6.14
N PRO A 87 -20.44 4.63 -5.46
CA PRO A 87 -21.35 5.76 -5.41
C PRO A 87 -20.67 7.02 -4.85
N PRO A 88 -21.17 8.24 -5.16
CA PRO A 88 -20.57 9.50 -4.70
C PRO A 88 -20.49 9.68 -3.18
N ASP A 89 -21.37 9.02 -2.44
CA ASP A 89 -21.44 9.00 -0.97
C ASP A 89 -20.59 7.90 -0.32
N HIS A 90 -19.71 7.24 -1.10
CA HIS A 90 -18.82 6.20 -0.63
C HIS A 90 -17.39 6.48 -1.08
N PHE A 91 -16.42 5.97 -0.33
CA PHE A 91 -15.01 5.89 -0.71
C PHE A 91 -14.66 4.50 -1.20
N ALA A 92 -13.89 4.44 -2.27
CA ALA A 92 -13.30 3.18 -2.72
C ALA A 92 -12.17 2.79 -1.77
N ILE A 93 -12.25 1.62 -1.15
CA ILE A 93 -11.19 1.08 -0.31
C ILE A 93 -10.76 -0.30 -0.79
N HIS A 94 -9.49 -0.60 -0.64
CA HIS A 94 -8.95 -1.94 -0.80
C HIS A 94 -7.76 -2.11 0.13
N MET A 95 -7.78 -3.13 0.93
CA MET A 95 -6.71 -3.47 1.87
C MET A 95 -6.34 -4.94 1.74
N GLN A 96 -5.06 -5.22 1.79
CA GLN A 96 -4.48 -6.55 1.74
C GLN A 96 -3.44 -6.66 2.85
N SER A 97 -3.48 -7.74 3.63
CA SER A 97 -2.45 -8.04 4.63
C SER A 97 -1.11 -8.31 3.98
N GLY A 98 -0.06 -8.27 4.76
CA GLY A 98 1.22 -8.82 4.33
C GLY A 98 1.15 -10.32 4.06
N ALA A 99 2.13 -10.85 3.34
CA ALA A 99 2.36 -12.27 3.17
C ALA A 99 3.60 -12.69 3.96
N ALA A 100 3.40 -13.47 4.99
CA ALA A 100 4.42 -13.83 5.97
C ALA A 100 5.11 -12.55 6.55
N ASN A 101 6.42 -12.60 6.73
CA ASN A 101 7.28 -11.45 7.09
C ASN A 101 8.08 -10.95 5.88
N VAL A 102 7.66 -11.26 4.65
CA VAL A 102 8.43 -11.02 3.41
C VAL A 102 7.80 -9.92 2.57
N VAL A 103 6.49 -10.00 2.30
CA VAL A 103 5.79 -9.02 1.48
C VAL A 103 4.91 -8.15 2.37
N GLY A 104 5.18 -6.86 2.40
CA GLY A 104 4.39 -5.90 3.18
C GLY A 104 2.96 -5.74 2.66
N PRO A 105 2.07 -5.23 3.51
CA PRO A 105 0.66 -5.03 3.19
C PRO A 105 0.45 -3.93 2.16
N LYS A 106 -0.78 -3.83 1.66
CA LYS A 106 -1.20 -2.77 0.74
C LYS A 106 -2.52 -2.17 1.18
N ILE A 107 -2.57 -0.85 1.26
CA ILE A 107 -3.78 -0.08 1.55
C ILE A 107 -4.00 0.94 0.44
N CYS A 108 -5.13 0.82 -0.26
CA CYS A 108 -5.62 1.78 -1.23
C CYS A 108 -6.87 2.48 -0.68
N PHE A 109 -6.90 3.80 -0.82
CA PHE A 109 -8.03 4.64 -0.45
C PHE A 109 -8.33 5.62 -1.59
N ASP A 110 -9.57 5.65 -2.04
CA ASP A 110 -10.11 6.55 -3.07
C ASP A 110 -9.22 6.68 -4.32
N GLY A 111 -8.76 5.52 -4.83
CA GLY A 111 -7.92 5.40 -6.02
C GLY A 111 -6.42 5.61 -5.80
N LYS A 112 -5.99 5.96 -4.58
CA LYS A 112 -4.58 6.16 -4.26
C LYS A 112 -4.04 5.03 -3.37
N ILE A 113 -2.87 4.51 -3.69
CA ILE A 113 -2.13 3.63 -2.78
C ILE A 113 -1.52 4.52 -1.70
N ILE A 114 -2.01 4.37 -0.47
CA ILE A 114 -1.53 5.14 0.69
C ILE A 114 -0.35 4.44 1.35
N MET A 115 -0.43 3.12 1.53
CA MET A 115 0.63 2.31 2.12
C MET A 115 0.91 1.09 1.26
N SER A 116 2.18 0.77 1.05
CA SER A 116 2.63 -0.45 0.38
C SER A 116 4.12 -0.69 0.57
N HIS A 117 4.55 -1.94 0.33
CA HIS A 117 5.96 -2.29 0.27
C HIS A 117 6.75 -1.45 -0.75
N VAL A 118 6.14 -1.15 -1.90
CA VAL A 118 6.76 -0.34 -2.96
C VAL A 118 7.01 1.11 -2.52
N LEU A 119 6.12 1.67 -1.69
CA LEU A 119 6.28 3.01 -1.12
C LEU A 119 7.25 3.04 0.08
N ASN A 120 7.71 1.86 0.54
CA ASN A 120 8.60 1.70 1.69
C ASN A 120 8.09 2.41 2.96
N ASN A 121 6.78 2.37 3.18
CA ASN A 121 6.11 3.02 4.30
C ASN A 121 5.26 2.05 5.15
N VAL A 122 5.58 0.76 5.09
CA VAL A 122 4.95 -0.32 5.85
C VAL A 122 5.96 -0.95 6.81
N GLY A 123 5.46 -1.56 7.88
CA GLY A 123 6.33 -2.23 8.87
C GLY A 123 5.59 -3.31 9.67
N PRO A 124 6.33 -4.08 10.49
CA PRO A 124 5.76 -5.16 11.31
C PRO A 124 4.65 -4.67 12.23
N GLY A 125 3.59 -5.45 12.36
CA GLY A 125 2.45 -5.13 13.22
C GLY A 125 1.23 -4.66 12.44
N LEU A 126 0.62 -3.57 12.88
CA LEU A 126 -0.58 -2.99 12.27
C LEU A 126 -0.21 -1.79 11.41
N ASN A 127 -0.41 -1.90 10.11
CA ASN A 127 -0.29 -0.79 9.17
C ASN A 127 -1.64 -0.10 9.10
N ILE A 128 -1.68 1.19 9.46
CA ILE A 128 -2.91 1.92 9.74
C ILE A 128 -2.98 3.22 8.94
N VAL A 129 -4.16 3.51 8.41
CA VAL A 129 -4.52 4.76 7.75
C VAL A 129 -5.75 5.33 8.45
N VAL A 130 -5.68 6.58 8.87
CA VAL A 130 -6.79 7.33 9.47
C VAL A 130 -7.23 8.41 8.51
N VAL A 131 -8.51 8.45 8.21
CA VAL A 131 -9.09 9.32 7.19
C VAL A 131 -10.22 10.14 7.80
N ASN A 132 -10.24 11.42 7.48
CA ASN A 132 -11.36 12.29 7.76
C ASN A 132 -12.56 11.90 6.88
N SER A 133 -13.65 11.50 7.50
CA SER A 133 -14.84 11.01 6.79
C SER A 133 -15.60 12.07 5.99
N GLU A 134 -15.46 13.35 6.36
CA GLU A 134 -16.18 14.45 5.71
C GLU A 134 -15.57 14.80 4.35
N ASN A 135 -14.24 14.92 4.31
CA ASN A 135 -13.53 15.42 3.13
C ASN A 135 -12.65 14.34 2.44
N GLY A 136 -12.50 13.15 3.03
CA GLY A 136 -11.65 12.09 2.49
C GLY A 136 -10.15 12.36 2.59
N ALA A 137 -9.73 13.34 3.38
CA ALA A 137 -8.32 13.60 3.60
C ALA A 137 -7.70 12.49 4.48
N VAL A 138 -6.53 12.02 4.10
CA VAL A 138 -5.73 11.14 4.97
C VAL A 138 -5.07 12.00 6.02
N ASP A 139 -5.52 11.89 7.26
CA ASP A 139 -5.00 12.67 8.38
C ASP A 139 -3.70 12.08 8.92
N ARG A 140 -3.66 10.74 9.04
CA ARG A 140 -2.47 10.01 9.55
C ARG A 140 -2.33 8.68 8.85
N CYS A 141 -1.09 8.24 8.64
CA CYS A 141 -0.78 6.88 8.24
C CYS A 141 0.60 6.46 8.77
N GLY A 142 0.76 5.18 9.01
CA GLY A 142 1.98 4.61 9.53
C GLY A 142 1.79 3.17 9.97
N TYR A 143 2.78 2.61 10.65
CA TYR A 143 2.65 1.29 11.22
C TYR A 143 2.90 1.32 12.74
N LEU A 144 2.11 0.57 13.45
CA LEU A 144 2.24 0.32 14.89
C LEU A 144 3.02 -0.97 15.05
N ASN A 145 4.29 -0.86 15.48
CA ASN A 145 5.16 -2.02 15.62
C ASN A 145 4.70 -2.91 16.77
N MET A 146 3.88 -3.91 16.45
CA MET A 146 3.35 -4.85 17.45
C MET A 146 4.35 -5.92 17.88
N LYS A 147 5.51 -5.98 17.27
CA LYS A 147 6.58 -6.94 17.61
C LYS A 147 7.51 -6.37 18.67
N ASP A 148 8.07 -5.18 18.43
CA ASP A 148 9.13 -4.58 19.22
C ASP A 148 8.78 -3.19 19.79
N GLY A 149 7.60 -2.65 19.45
CA GLY A 149 7.16 -1.33 19.88
C GLY A 149 6.79 -1.26 21.35
N VAL A 150 6.61 -0.04 21.85
CA VAL A 150 6.17 0.26 23.22
C VAL A 150 4.64 0.24 23.27
N PRO A 151 4.01 -0.64 24.07
CA PRO A 151 2.55 -0.76 24.11
C PRO A 151 1.83 0.54 24.46
N GLU A 152 2.42 1.35 25.35
CA GLU A 152 1.86 2.63 25.81
C GLU A 152 1.77 3.64 24.66
N ASP A 153 2.80 3.73 23.80
CA ASP A 153 2.82 4.61 22.64
C ASP A 153 1.79 4.18 21.60
N ILE A 154 1.68 2.87 21.39
CA ILE A 154 0.68 2.28 20.47
C ILE A 154 -0.73 2.59 20.96
N LEU A 155 -0.97 2.39 22.26
CA LEU A 155 -2.27 2.68 22.87
C LEU A 155 -2.60 4.18 22.80
N ALA A 156 -1.63 5.05 23.06
CA ALA A 156 -1.79 6.50 22.94
C ALA A 156 -2.21 6.90 21.52
N TYR A 157 -1.52 6.35 20.49
CA TYR A 157 -1.88 6.57 19.11
C TYR A 157 -3.33 6.16 18.78
N LEU A 158 -3.76 4.98 19.26
CA LEU A 158 -5.12 4.48 19.02
C LEU A 158 -6.18 5.34 19.74
N LYS A 159 -5.89 5.87 20.92
CA LYS A 159 -6.79 6.75 21.69
C LYS A 159 -6.99 8.13 21.05
N GLU A 160 -6.07 8.57 20.18
CA GLU A 160 -6.21 9.81 19.43
C GLU A 160 -7.21 9.74 18.28
N ILE A 161 -7.68 8.55 17.90
CA ILE A 161 -8.66 8.35 16.85
C ILE A 161 -10.01 8.89 17.32
N LYS A 162 -10.54 9.87 16.58
CA LYS A 162 -11.76 10.56 16.93
C LYS A 162 -13.00 9.81 16.45
N PRO A 163 -14.14 10.01 17.12
CA PRO A 163 -15.42 9.58 16.59
C PRO A 163 -15.65 10.10 15.16
N GLY A 164 -16.14 9.23 14.27
CA GLY A 164 -16.40 9.54 12.87
C GLY A 164 -15.22 9.33 11.92
N GLU A 165 -13.96 9.34 12.38
CA GLU A 165 -12.81 9.04 11.52
C GLU A 165 -12.86 7.60 10.99
N ILE A 166 -12.52 7.43 9.72
CA ILE A 166 -12.41 6.10 9.09
C ILE A 166 -11.02 5.56 9.37
N VAL A 167 -10.96 4.32 9.82
CA VAL A 167 -9.71 3.63 10.14
C VAL A 167 -9.58 2.41 9.26
N ILE A 168 -8.46 2.30 8.55
CA ILE A 168 -8.15 1.17 7.65
C ILE A 168 -6.88 0.52 8.15
N VAL A 169 -6.91 -0.79 8.38
CA VAL A 169 -5.80 -1.54 8.98
C VAL A 169 -5.47 -2.78 8.16
N ALA A 170 -4.17 -3.06 8.02
CA ALA A 170 -3.67 -4.30 7.45
C ALA A 170 -2.49 -4.82 8.27
N SER A 171 -2.55 -6.07 8.69
CA SER A 171 -1.48 -6.73 9.45
C SER A 171 -0.27 -7.09 8.58
N PHE A 172 0.89 -7.13 9.20
CA PHE A 172 2.12 -7.62 8.61
C PHE A 172 3.01 -8.27 9.69
N ASP A 173 3.59 -9.44 9.41
CA ASP A 173 4.35 -10.26 10.35
C ASP A 173 3.47 -10.61 11.57
N ASP A 174 3.73 -10.07 12.73
CA ASP A 174 2.94 -10.29 13.93
C ASP A 174 2.19 -9.02 14.36
N ALA A 175 0.87 -9.15 14.43
CA ALA A 175 -0.03 -8.06 14.83
C ALA A 175 -0.41 -8.09 16.32
N THR A 176 0.11 -9.04 17.13
CA THR A 176 -0.48 -9.33 18.44
C THR A 176 0.47 -9.36 19.63
N THR A 177 1.79 -9.49 19.47
CA THR A 177 2.72 -9.59 20.59
C THR A 177 2.60 -8.43 21.58
N LYS A 178 2.35 -7.21 21.10
CA LYS A 178 2.13 -6.01 21.95
C LYS A 178 0.66 -5.62 22.09
N MET A 179 -0.28 -6.45 21.58
CA MET A 179 -1.72 -6.18 21.61
C MET A 179 -2.30 -6.37 22.99
N THR A 180 -2.67 -5.28 23.65
CA THR A 180 -3.33 -5.31 24.94
C THR A 180 -4.86 -5.48 24.81
N LYS A 181 -5.51 -5.82 25.91
CA LYS A 181 -6.99 -5.91 25.97
C LYS A 181 -7.63 -4.56 25.60
N GLU A 182 -7.10 -3.47 26.12
CA GLU A 182 -7.60 -2.11 25.86
C GLU A 182 -7.51 -1.73 24.37
N MET A 183 -6.42 -2.09 23.70
CA MET A 183 -6.30 -1.89 22.24
C MET A 183 -7.37 -2.68 21.47
N ARG A 184 -7.67 -3.92 21.87
CA ARG A 184 -8.75 -4.72 21.26
C ARG A 184 -10.11 -4.06 21.47
N GLU A 185 -10.41 -3.56 22.69
CA GLU A 185 -11.64 -2.84 23.02
C GLU A 185 -11.82 -1.59 22.13
N ILE A 186 -10.72 -0.86 21.82
CA ILE A 186 -10.76 0.28 20.90
C ILE A 186 -11.19 -0.19 19.50
N PHE A 187 -10.62 -1.27 18.96
CA PHE A 187 -11.02 -1.80 17.64
C PHE A 187 -12.45 -2.34 17.64
N VAL A 188 -12.90 -2.98 18.72
CA VAL A 188 -14.32 -3.35 18.90
C VAL A 188 -15.21 -2.11 18.83
N GLY A 189 -14.81 -1.02 19.51
CA GLY A 189 -15.51 0.27 19.45
C GLY A 189 -15.50 0.95 18.08
N MET A 190 -14.64 0.50 17.16
CA MET A 190 -14.62 0.91 15.74
C MET A 190 -15.43 -0.03 14.84
N GLY A 191 -16.06 -1.06 15.40
CA GLY A 191 -16.90 -2.02 14.68
C GLY A 191 -16.20 -3.33 14.29
N SER A 192 -15.02 -3.63 14.81
CA SER A 192 -14.38 -4.93 14.57
C SER A 192 -15.13 -6.06 15.28
N ALA A 193 -15.37 -7.15 14.55
CA ALA A 193 -15.97 -8.37 15.07
C ALA A 193 -14.93 -9.46 15.34
N LEU A 194 -13.76 -9.38 14.73
CA LEU A 194 -12.76 -10.45 14.72
C LEU A 194 -11.50 -10.15 15.58
N ILE A 195 -11.26 -8.89 15.96
CA ILE A 195 -10.02 -8.51 16.66
C ILE A 195 -9.77 -9.33 17.94
N GLU A 196 -10.80 -9.71 18.68
CA GLU A 196 -10.64 -10.52 19.88
C GLU A 196 -10.14 -11.94 19.59
N SER A 197 -10.40 -12.43 18.38
CA SER A 197 -9.97 -13.76 17.92
C SER A 197 -8.62 -13.75 17.21
N VAL A 198 -8.07 -12.58 16.85
CA VAL A 198 -6.76 -12.47 16.17
C VAL A 198 -5.66 -12.93 17.12
N ARG A 199 -4.78 -13.84 16.63
CA ARG A 199 -3.67 -14.47 17.35
C ARG A 199 -2.35 -14.22 16.67
N TYR A 200 -1.29 -14.72 17.25
CA TYR A 200 0.08 -14.62 16.74
C TYR A 200 0.18 -15.09 15.29
N ARG A 201 0.73 -14.25 14.43
CA ARG A 201 0.90 -14.46 12.98
C ARG A 201 -0.40 -14.66 12.18
N ASP A 202 -1.56 -14.39 12.76
CA ASP A 202 -2.78 -14.31 11.95
C ASP A 202 -2.67 -13.15 10.95
N ASN A 203 -3.16 -13.38 9.73
CA ASN A 203 -3.40 -12.29 8.80
C ASN A 203 -4.77 -11.66 9.08
N TRP A 204 -4.81 -10.34 9.20
CA TRP A 204 -6.01 -9.59 9.51
C TRP A 204 -6.04 -8.26 8.76
N VAL A 205 -7.19 -7.94 8.19
CA VAL A 205 -7.50 -6.63 7.61
C VAL A 205 -8.83 -6.14 8.13
N PHE A 206 -8.94 -4.83 8.31
CA PHE A 206 -10.12 -4.21 8.89
C PHE A 206 -10.27 -2.77 8.39
N ALA A 207 -11.51 -2.36 8.07
CA ALA A 207 -11.86 -0.95 8.00
C ALA A 207 -13.11 -0.70 8.82
N GLY A 208 -13.05 0.34 9.64
CA GLY A 208 -14.14 0.73 10.55
C GLY A 208 -14.17 2.22 10.78
N ARG A 209 -14.95 2.64 11.77
CA ARG A 209 -15.15 4.04 12.10
C ARG A 209 -15.04 4.27 13.60
N GLY A 210 -14.35 5.30 14.02
CA GLY A 210 -14.31 5.70 15.42
C GLY A 210 -15.73 5.91 15.98
N GLY A 211 -16.07 5.23 17.09
CA GLY A 211 -17.39 5.28 17.70
C GLY A 211 -18.51 4.63 16.87
N ALA A 212 -18.20 3.56 16.14
CA ALA A 212 -19.16 2.85 15.32
C ALA A 212 -20.33 2.28 16.16
N ALA A 213 -21.57 2.47 15.67
CA ALA A 213 -22.77 1.90 16.29
C ALA A 213 -23.03 0.43 15.88
N SER A 214 -22.36 -0.06 14.84
CA SER A 214 -22.56 -1.39 14.27
C SER A 214 -21.23 -2.02 13.85
N ARG A 215 -21.28 -3.33 13.62
CA ARG A 215 -20.12 -4.08 13.12
C ARG A 215 -19.82 -3.70 11.67
N SER A 216 -18.52 -3.62 11.36
CA SER A 216 -18.06 -3.41 9.99
C SER A 216 -18.19 -4.70 9.16
N SER A 217 -18.58 -4.56 7.90
CA SER A 217 -18.52 -5.63 6.90
C SER A 217 -17.14 -5.71 6.21
N PHE A 218 -16.26 -4.75 6.48
CA PHE A 218 -14.92 -4.66 5.89
C PHE A 218 -13.87 -5.25 6.83
N GLU A 219 -14.02 -6.52 7.13
CA GLU A 219 -13.10 -7.22 8.01
C GLU A 219 -12.89 -8.65 7.52
N LYS A 220 -11.64 -9.13 7.58
CA LYS A 220 -11.29 -10.52 7.25
C LYS A 220 -10.06 -10.96 8.03
N ARG A 221 -10.04 -12.23 8.39
CA ARG A 221 -8.93 -12.87 9.09
C ARG A 221 -8.60 -14.21 8.44
N SER A 222 -7.31 -14.56 8.37
CA SER A 222 -6.83 -15.93 8.16
C SER A 222 -6.05 -16.35 9.39
N ALA A 223 -6.48 -17.44 10.00
CA ALA A 223 -5.83 -17.97 11.20
C ALA A 223 -4.48 -18.58 10.85
N ASN A 224 -3.49 -18.39 11.72
CA ASN A 224 -2.26 -19.16 11.70
C ASN A 224 -2.51 -20.53 12.30
N ASP A 225 -2.57 -21.54 11.46
CA ASP A 225 -2.80 -22.92 11.81
C ASP A 225 -1.90 -23.80 10.94
N ASP A 226 -1.00 -24.52 11.56
CA ASP A 226 0.01 -25.34 10.87
C ASP A 226 -0.59 -26.37 9.92
N ALA A 227 -1.83 -26.83 10.18
CA ALA A 227 -2.53 -27.79 9.32
C ALA A 227 -3.11 -27.14 8.04
N SER A 228 -3.35 -25.82 8.05
CA SER A 228 -3.99 -25.07 6.95
C SER A 228 -3.14 -23.96 6.38
N ASN A 229 -1.95 -23.70 6.92
CA ASN A 229 -1.04 -22.67 6.43
C ASN A 229 -0.61 -22.96 4.99
N LEU A 230 -0.68 -21.92 4.15
CA LEU A 230 -0.22 -22.02 2.75
C LEU A 230 1.31 -21.97 2.66
N TYR A 231 1.95 -21.27 3.57
CA TYR A 231 3.39 -21.12 3.69
C TYR A 231 3.86 -21.74 5.00
N ASP A 232 5.13 -22.14 5.07
CA ASP A 232 5.72 -22.72 6.28
C ASP A 232 5.60 -21.74 7.47
N GLY A 233 4.72 -22.10 8.43
CA GLY A 233 4.43 -21.31 9.61
C GLY A 233 3.67 -19.98 9.37
N TRP A 234 2.98 -19.83 8.19
CA TRP A 234 2.26 -18.61 7.86
C TRP A 234 0.96 -18.86 7.09
N PRO A 235 -0.15 -18.19 7.46
CA PRO A 235 -1.41 -18.28 6.75
C PRO A 235 -1.39 -17.52 5.42
N VAL A 236 -2.38 -17.83 4.57
CA VAL A 236 -2.62 -17.06 3.35
C VAL A 236 -2.91 -15.58 3.66
N ALA A 237 -2.40 -14.69 2.81
CA ALA A 237 -2.76 -13.28 2.88
C ALA A 237 -4.27 -13.09 2.66
N VAL A 238 -4.85 -12.13 3.36
CA VAL A 238 -6.27 -11.77 3.24
C VAL A 238 -6.45 -10.39 2.66
N GLU A 239 -7.52 -10.22 1.91
CA GLU A 239 -7.87 -8.91 1.33
C GLU A 239 -9.37 -8.65 1.43
N VAL A 240 -9.71 -7.37 1.54
CA VAL A 240 -11.07 -6.85 1.48
C VAL A 240 -11.05 -5.55 0.69
N GLY A 241 -12.01 -5.42 -0.22
CA GLY A 241 -12.22 -4.20 -0.99
C GLY A 241 -13.70 -3.93 -1.20
N GLY A 242 -14.04 -2.67 -1.38
CA GLY A 242 -15.41 -2.25 -1.63
C GLY A 242 -15.60 -0.75 -1.44
N CYS A 243 -16.87 -0.36 -1.40
CA CYS A 243 -17.29 1.02 -1.24
C CYS A 243 -17.67 1.27 0.22
N PHE A 244 -16.85 2.02 0.93
CA PHE A 244 -17.04 2.36 2.35
C PHE A 244 -17.87 3.65 2.48
N PRO A 245 -18.97 3.68 3.26
CA PRO A 245 -19.82 4.87 3.38
C PRO A 245 -19.06 6.08 3.96
N ARG A 246 -19.32 7.29 3.43
CA ARG A 246 -18.76 8.55 3.95
C ARG A 246 -19.38 8.93 5.29
N SER A 247 -20.70 8.77 5.42
CA SER A 247 -21.44 8.97 6.66
C SER A 247 -21.90 7.64 7.25
N SER A 248 -22.10 7.61 8.56
CA SER A 248 -22.71 6.48 9.30
C SER A 248 -24.21 6.48 9.15
#